data_9805ae5f9da34150b497f3f7009ff495
#
_entry.id   9805ae5f9da34150b497f3f7009ff495
#
_cell.length_a   1.000
_cell.length_b   1.000
_cell.length_c   1.000
_cell.angle_alpha   90.00
_cell.angle_beta   90.00
_cell.angle_gamma   90.00
#
_symmetry.space_group_name_H-M   'P 1'
#
loop_
_entity.id
_entity.type
_entity.pdbx_description
1 polymer ?
#
loop_
_entity_poly.entity_id
_entity_poly.type
_entity_poly.pdbx_seq_one_letter_code
_entity_poly.pdbx_strand_id
1 'polypeptide(L)'
;LMSNSPNSFLETLKQRPLLADGGIGTLLYSRGASTEACFEHLNLTKQETIQQLHVDYINAGAEIIDTNSFSGNRIKLANSGLENDVWKINVWAAKIARNAREIAGQPTFVAGSVGPTGKLLPPLGDTALDELDYAFKEQMEALLAGGVDLFMIETMSSLEETAIAVRAARSLSKLPVVAQLSFSVEGHTLLGATPEDVARLIRDLGEDAPDVIGINCGAGPGPVF
;
A
#
# COMPACT_ATOMS: atom_id res chain seq x y z
N LEU A 1 -25.73 -7.61 -0.92
CA LEU A 1 -24.99 -6.51 -0.33
C LEU A 1 -24.12 -7.10 0.78
N MET A 2 -22.85 -7.35 0.51
CA MET A 2 -21.91 -7.71 1.59
C MET A 2 -21.79 -6.50 2.51
N SER A 3 -21.94 -6.70 3.81
CA SER A 3 -21.68 -5.65 4.79
C SER A 3 -20.18 -5.38 4.78
N ASN A 4 -19.77 -4.16 4.42
CA ASN A 4 -18.37 -3.71 4.49
C ASN A 4 -17.97 -3.49 5.96
N SER A 5 -18.11 -4.49 6.82
CA SER A 5 -17.50 -4.43 8.13
C SER A 5 -15.99 -4.70 7.99
N PRO A 6 -15.12 -4.07 8.79
CA PRO A 6 -13.68 -4.32 8.76
C PRO A 6 -13.32 -5.81 8.87
N ASN A 7 -14.17 -6.61 9.49
CA ASN A 7 -14.00 -8.06 9.63
C ASN A 7 -14.30 -8.84 8.35
N SER A 8 -15.02 -8.27 7.35
CA SER A 8 -15.44 -9.02 6.17
C SER A 8 -14.26 -9.44 5.28
N PHE A 9 -13.18 -8.63 5.21
CA PHE A 9 -11.97 -8.96 4.46
C PHE A 9 -11.29 -10.21 5.03
N LEU A 10 -10.97 -10.20 6.32
CA LEU A 10 -10.29 -11.32 6.98
C LEU A 10 -11.15 -12.58 7.01
N GLU A 11 -12.47 -12.45 7.18
CA GLU A 11 -13.40 -13.57 7.13
C GLU A 11 -13.46 -14.21 5.75
N THR A 12 -13.48 -13.39 4.69
CA THR A 12 -13.46 -13.89 3.32
C THR A 12 -12.13 -14.57 3.01
N LEU A 13 -11.02 -13.97 3.42
CA LEU A 13 -9.67 -14.50 3.20
C LEU A 13 -9.45 -15.86 3.90
N LYS A 14 -10.09 -16.09 5.05
CA LYS A 14 -10.09 -17.41 5.73
C LYS A 14 -10.81 -18.50 4.95
N GLN A 15 -11.76 -18.14 4.10
CA GLN A 15 -12.59 -19.10 3.35
C GLN A 15 -11.99 -19.43 1.98
N ARG A 16 -11.35 -18.43 1.34
CA ARG A 16 -10.77 -18.57 0.00
C ARG A 16 -9.74 -17.49 -0.30
N PRO A 17 -8.86 -17.72 -1.30
CA PRO A 17 -8.04 -16.66 -1.85
C PRO A 17 -8.89 -15.50 -2.42
N LEU A 18 -8.35 -14.30 -2.37
CA LEU A 18 -8.87 -13.09 -3.01
C LEU A 18 -7.89 -12.67 -4.10
N LEU A 19 -8.42 -12.28 -5.26
CA LEU A 19 -7.62 -11.77 -6.36
C LEU A 19 -7.39 -10.26 -6.15
N ALA A 20 -6.14 -9.85 -6.02
CA ALA A 20 -5.77 -8.44 -6.02
C ALA A 20 -5.58 -7.92 -7.44
N ASP A 21 -5.60 -6.60 -7.60
CA ASP A 21 -5.24 -5.94 -8.84
C ASP A 21 -3.74 -6.06 -9.14
N GLY A 22 -3.27 -5.37 -10.16
CA GLY A 22 -1.87 -5.37 -10.59
C GLY A 22 -1.22 -3.99 -10.53
N GLY A 23 0.00 -3.88 -11.06
CA GLY A 23 0.79 -2.68 -10.98
C GLY A 23 0.15 -1.46 -11.66
N ILE A 24 -0.24 -0.47 -10.88
CA ILE A 24 -0.81 0.80 -11.35
C ILE A 24 0.19 1.54 -12.25
N GLY A 25 1.43 1.70 -11.77
CA GLY A 25 2.48 2.42 -12.52
C GLY A 25 2.74 1.82 -13.90
N THR A 26 2.88 0.50 -13.99
CA THR A 26 3.11 -0.21 -15.25
C THR A 26 1.97 0.02 -16.24
N LEU A 27 0.72 -0.02 -15.75
CA LEU A 27 -0.44 0.20 -16.59
C LEU A 27 -0.55 1.67 -17.03
N LEU A 28 -0.21 2.62 -16.17
CA LEU A 28 -0.15 4.04 -16.54
C LEU A 28 0.91 4.30 -17.62
N TYR A 29 2.09 3.70 -17.50
CA TYR A 29 3.11 3.78 -18.57
C TYR A 29 2.61 3.22 -19.90
N SER A 30 1.96 2.08 -19.90
CA SER A 30 1.41 1.48 -21.12
C SER A 30 0.32 2.35 -21.76
N ARG A 31 -0.30 3.24 -21.00
CA ARG A 31 -1.30 4.22 -21.45
C ARG A 31 -0.69 5.60 -21.76
N GLY A 32 0.65 5.70 -21.79
CA GLY A 32 1.35 6.90 -22.22
C GLY A 32 1.63 7.94 -21.13
N ALA A 33 1.55 7.56 -19.85
CA ALA A 33 2.03 8.43 -18.78
C ALA A 33 3.56 8.58 -18.84
N SER A 34 4.06 9.80 -18.56
CA SER A 34 5.51 10.06 -18.53
C SER A 34 6.18 9.31 -17.39
N THR A 35 7.41 8.83 -17.62
CA THR A 35 8.25 8.22 -16.58
C THR A 35 8.70 9.20 -15.49
N GLU A 36 8.62 10.49 -15.75
CA GLU A 36 8.96 11.56 -14.79
C GLU A 36 7.74 12.03 -13.98
N ALA A 37 6.54 11.50 -14.25
CA ALA A 37 5.33 11.93 -13.57
C ALA A 37 5.24 11.32 -12.17
N CYS A 38 4.89 12.15 -11.19
CA CYS A 38 4.39 11.67 -9.91
C CYS A 38 2.98 11.10 -10.14
N PHE A 39 2.83 9.78 -10.08
CA PHE A 39 1.54 9.13 -10.37
C PHE A 39 0.47 9.48 -9.35
N GLU A 40 0.85 9.68 -8.11
CA GLU A 40 -0.06 10.08 -7.03
C GLU A 40 -0.69 11.46 -7.32
N HIS A 41 0.03 12.36 -8.00
CA HIS A 41 -0.52 13.66 -8.42
C HIS A 41 -1.67 13.55 -9.44
N LEU A 42 -1.76 12.43 -10.15
CA LEU A 42 -2.89 12.17 -11.06
C LEU A 42 -4.22 12.05 -10.32
N ASN A 43 -4.20 11.73 -9.03
CA ASN A 43 -5.40 11.75 -8.19
C ASN A 43 -6.04 13.16 -8.09
N LEU A 44 -5.27 14.22 -8.38
CA LEU A 44 -5.76 15.60 -8.40
C LEU A 44 -5.97 16.11 -9.82
N THR A 45 -5.14 15.67 -10.78
CA THR A 45 -5.08 16.26 -12.12
C THR A 45 -5.74 15.43 -13.21
N LYS A 46 -5.87 14.09 -13.01
CA LYS A 46 -6.44 13.16 -14.00
C LYS A 46 -7.25 12.06 -13.31
N GLN A 47 -8.21 12.44 -12.47
CA GLN A 47 -9.00 11.52 -11.66
C GLN A 47 -9.72 10.47 -12.50
N GLU A 48 -10.29 10.84 -13.65
CA GLU A 48 -10.99 9.93 -14.54
C GLU A 48 -10.08 8.82 -15.08
N THR A 49 -8.81 9.13 -15.34
CA THR A 49 -7.83 8.13 -15.79
C THR A 49 -7.56 7.09 -14.72
N ILE A 50 -7.37 7.52 -13.47
CA ILE A 50 -7.16 6.61 -12.34
C ILE A 50 -8.44 5.81 -12.05
N GLN A 51 -9.59 6.47 -12.06
CA GLN A 51 -10.88 5.79 -11.85
C GLN A 51 -11.12 4.69 -12.90
N GLN A 52 -10.87 4.99 -14.19
CA GLN A 52 -11.05 4.00 -15.26
C GLN A 52 -10.09 2.82 -15.09
N LEU A 53 -8.85 3.07 -14.64
CA LEU A 53 -7.88 2.02 -14.35
C LEU A 53 -8.41 1.04 -13.28
N HIS A 54 -8.95 1.56 -12.18
CA HIS A 54 -9.55 0.73 -11.14
C HIS A 54 -10.79 -0.04 -11.65
N VAL A 55 -11.65 0.61 -12.44
CA VAL A 55 -12.81 -0.05 -13.07
C VAL A 55 -12.36 -1.21 -13.96
N ASP A 56 -11.29 -1.02 -14.74
CA ASP A 56 -10.76 -2.06 -15.63
C ASP A 56 -10.24 -3.27 -14.83
N TYR A 57 -9.54 -3.05 -13.71
CA TYR A 57 -9.09 -4.13 -12.82
C TYR A 57 -10.28 -4.86 -12.17
N ILE A 58 -11.28 -4.15 -11.68
CA ILE A 58 -12.48 -4.77 -11.09
C ILE A 58 -13.21 -5.61 -12.15
N ASN A 59 -13.36 -5.08 -13.36
CA ASN A 59 -14.01 -5.82 -14.47
C ASN A 59 -13.18 -7.02 -14.93
N ALA A 60 -11.86 -7.01 -14.73
CA ALA A 60 -10.99 -8.16 -14.96
C ALA A 60 -11.06 -9.21 -13.84
N GLY A 61 -11.78 -8.93 -12.76
CA GLY A 61 -12.02 -9.85 -11.66
C GLY A 61 -11.28 -9.54 -10.36
N ALA A 62 -10.63 -8.36 -10.23
CA ALA A 62 -10.01 -7.97 -8.98
C ALA A 62 -11.05 -7.77 -7.87
N GLU A 63 -10.81 -8.40 -6.73
CA GLU A 63 -11.62 -8.31 -5.51
C GLU A 63 -10.98 -7.41 -4.45
N ILE A 64 -9.71 -7.07 -4.65
CA ILE A 64 -8.96 -6.06 -3.91
C ILE A 64 -8.36 -5.11 -4.94
N ILE A 65 -8.53 -3.81 -4.75
CA ILE A 65 -7.87 -2.78 -5.55
C ILE A 65 -7.07 -1.86 -4.63
N ASP A 66 -5.81 -1.64 -5.01
CA ASP A 66 -4.93 -0.72 -4.30
C ASP A 66 -5.18 0.72 -4.73
N THR A 67 -5.21 1.65 -3.77
CA THR A 67 -5.30 3.08 -4.09
C THR A 67 -4.03 3.54 -4.81
N ASN A 68 -4.14 4.54 -5.69
CA ASN A 68 -2.98 5.17 -6.34
C ASN A 68 -2.24 6.07 -5.34
N SER A 69 -1.59 5.47 -4.35
CA SER A 69 -0.96 6.17 -3.23
C SER A 69 0.34 5.54 -2.74
N PHE A 70 0.93 4.63 -3.50
CA PHE A 70 2.15 3.90 -3.13
C PHE A 70 3.28 4.83 -2.64
N SER A 71 3.55 5.93 -3.36
CA SER A 71 4.53 6.95 -2.99
C SER A 71 3.87 8.20 -2.36
N GLY A 72 2.70 8.04 -1.73
CA GLY A 72 1.87 9.13 -1.22
C GLY A 72 2.32 9.72 0.11
N ASN A 73 3.43 9.27 0.70
CA ASN A 73 3.99 9.88 1.91
C ASN A 73 4.74 11.18 1.60
N ARG A 74 4.84 12.07 2.60
CA ARG A 74 5.48 13.40 2.44
C ARG A 74 6.92 13.34 1.94
N ILE A 75 7.67 12.31 2.33
CA ILE A 75 9.09 12.15 1.98
C ILE A 75 9.23 11.88 0.48
N LYS A 76 8.39 11.01 -0.09
CA LYS A 76 8.37 10.73 -1.53
C LYS A 76 7.81 11.89 -2.33
N LEU A 77 6.70 12.48 -1.87
CA LEU A 77 6.05 13.60 -2.55
C LEU A 77 6.92 14.85 -2.60
N ALA A 78 7.81 15.06 -1.61
CA ALA A 78 8.79 16.15 -1.62
C ALA A 78 9.72 16.13 -2.84
N ASN A 79 10.03 14.95 -3.40
CA ASN A 79 10.83 14.84 -4.61
C ASN A 79 10.18 15.52 -5.84
N SER A 80 8.87 15.77 -5.77
CA SER A 80 8.08 16.45 -6.80
C SER A 80 7.53 17.80 -6.33
N GLY A 81 7.93 18.29 -5.15
CA GLY A 81 7.43 19.54 -4.56
C GLY A 81 5.98 19.47 -4.09
N LEU A 82 5.48 18.27 -3.75
CA LEU A 82 4.09 17.98 -3.41
C LEU A 82 3.90 17.60 -1.94
N GLU A 83 4.89 17.84 -1.07
CA GLU A 83 4.87 17.51 0.35
C GLU A 83 3.75 18.22 1.14
N ASN A 84 3.19 19.30 0.59
CA ASN A 84 2.05 20.00 1.18
C ASN A 84 0.68 19.49 0.70
N ASP A 85 0.66 18.59 -0.27
CA ASP A 85 -0.56 18.03 -0.84
C ASP A 85 -0.82 16.56 -0.40
N VAL A 86 -0.04 16.04 0.56
CA VAL A 86 -0.17 14.66 1.10
C VAL A 86 -1.63 14.33 1.41
N TRP A 87 -2.29 15.17 2.19
CA TRP A 87 -3.68 14.97 2.59
C TRP A 87 -4.61 14.85 1.38
N LYS A 88 -4.57 15.83 0.49
CA LYS A 88 -5.46 15.87 -0.69
C LYS A 88 -5.23 14.67 -1.60
N ILE A 89 -3.95 14.36 -1.90
CA ILE A 89 -3.56 13.27 -2.79
C ILE A 89 -4.12 11.94 -2.27
N ASN A 90 -3.94 11.63 -1.00
CA ASN A 90 -4.33 10.35 -0.41
C ASN A 90 -5.85 10.25 -0.18
N VAL A 91 -6.51 11.32 0.24
CA VAL A 91 -7.98 11.35 0.35
C VAL A 91 -8.62 11.08 -1.03
N TRP A 92 -8.11 11.72 -2.09
CA TRP A 92 -8.63 11.49 -3.44
C TRP A 92 -8.27 10.11 -3.98
N ALA A 93 -7.10 9.57 -3.69
CA ALA A 93 -6.74 8.19 -4.04
C ALA A 93 -7.81 7.19 -3.57
N ALA A 94 -8.18 7.26 -2.29
CA ALA A 94 -9.20 6.39 -1.72
C ALA A 94 -10.60 6.67 -2.29
N LYS A 95 -10.99 7.93 -2.45
CA LYS A 95 -12.30 8.29 -3.03
C LYS A 95 -12.44 7.81 -4.47
N ILE A 96 -11.41 7.94 -5.30
CA ILE A 96 -11.43 7.49 -6.69
C ILE A 96 -11.60 5.98 -6.76
N ALA A 97 -10.85 5.21 -5.95
CA ALA A 97 -10.98 3.76 -5.89
C ALA A 97 -12.39 3.33 -5.43
N ARG A 98 -12.95 3.99 -4.43
CA ARG A 98 -14.34 3.75 -3.99
C ARG A 98 -15.35 4.05 -5.09
N ASN A 99 -15.21 5.18 -5.78
CA ASN A 99 -16.09 5.53 -6.89
C ASN A 99 -16.01 4.48 -8.01
N ALA A 100 -14.80 3.99 -8.33
CA ALA A 100 -14.62 2.93 -9.30
C ALA A 100 -15.37 1.64 -8.90
N ARG A 101 -15.31 1.25 -7.63
CA ARG A 101 -16.07 0.13 -7.07
C ARG A 101 -17.58 0.31 -7.26
N GLU A 102 -18.11 1.50 -6.95
CA GLU A 102 -19.55 1.81 -7.13
C GLU A 102 -19.96 1.75 -8.60
N ILE A 103 -19.11 2.26 -9.51
CA ILE A 103 -19.35 2.21 -10.97
C ILE A 103 -19.36 0.76 -11.48
N ALA A 104 -18.37 -0.04 -11.07
CA ALA A 104 -18.27 -1.44 -11.47
C ALA A 104 -19.39 -2.32 -10.88
N GLY A 105 -19.99 -1.90 -9.75
CA GLY A 105 -21.09 -2.60 -9.09
C GLY A 105 -20.72 -3.98 -8.55
N GLN A 106 -19.42 -4.23 -8.33
CA GLN A 106 -18.91 -5.51 -7.83
C GLN A 106 -18.39 -5.39 -6.40
N PRO A 107 -18.53 -6.43 -5.56
CA PRO A 107 -17.99 -6.44 -4.22
C PRO A 107 -16.45 -6.46 -4.29
N THR A 108 -15.83 -5.35 -3.94
CA THR A 108 -14.38 -5.16 -4.02
C THR A 108 -13.91 -4.43 -2.78
N PHE A 109 -12.78 -4.84 -2.19
CA PHE A 109 -12.14 -4.15 -1.09
C PHE A 109 -11.20 -3.06 -1.64
N VAL A 110 -11.23 -1.89 -1.02
CA VAL A 110 -10.31 -0.80 -1.34
C VAL A 110 -9.18 -0.79 -0.31
N ALA A 111 -7.99 -1.15 -0.77
CA ALA A 111 -6.78 -1.19 0.04
C ALA A 111 -6.01 0.12 -0.08
N GLY A 112 -5.71 0.73 1.06
CA GLY A 112 -4.84 1.91 1.11
C GLY A 112 -3.39 1.51 0.93
N SER A 113 -2.86 1.70 -0.28
CA SER A 113 -1.46 1.39 -0.63
C SER A 113 -0.49 2.34 0.06
N VAL A 114 0.49 1.78 0.77
CA VAL A 114 1.54 2.49 1.50
C VAL A 114 2.88 1.83 1.20
N GLY A 115 3.69 2.48 0.39
CA GLY A 115 5.04 2.02 0.05
C GLY A 115 6.13 2.60 0.96
N PRO A 116 7.38 2.13 0.80
CA PRO A 116 8.52 2.60 1.59
C PRO A 116 8.85 4.07 1.31
N THR A 117 9.39 4.76 2.31
CA THR A 117 9.84 6.16 2.16
C THR A 117 11.09 6.28 1.28
N GLY A 118 11.87 5.20 1.16
CA GLY A 118 13.15 5.18 0.47
C GLY A 118 14.28 5.81 1.28
N LYS A 119 14.05 6.12 2.54
CA LYS A 119 15.06 6.62 3.47
C LYS A 119 15.75 5.46 4.18
N LEU A 120 17.00 5.68 4.54
CA LEU A 120 17.77 4.74 5.34
C LEU A 120 17.80 5.19 6.80
N LEU A 121 17.54 4.23 7.68
CA LEU A 121 17.63 4.42 9.13
C LEU A 121 19.06 4.17 9.62
N PRO A 122 19.44 4.68 10.81
CA PRO A 122 20.72 4.34 11.41
C PRO A 122 20.92 2.82 11.54
N PRO A 123 22.12 2.28 11.36
CA PRO A 123 23.38 2.98 11.09
C PRO A 123 23.64 3.28 9.60
N LEU A 124 22.76 2.88 8.68
CA LEU A 124 22.96 3.02 7.23
C LEU A 124 22.59 4.43 6.71
N GLY A 125 21.81 5.18 7.46
CA GLY A 125 21.39 6.54 7.18
C GLY A 125 21.23 7.36 8.46
N ASP A 126 20.66 8.54 8.34
CA ASP A 126 20.49 9.53 9.40
C ASP A 126 19.03 9.91 9.68
N THR A 127 18.10 9.24 9.03
CA THR A 127 16.66 9.56 9.17
C THR A 127 16.17 9.13 10.55
N ALA A 128 15.50 10.02 11.25
CA ALA A 128 14.94 9.74 12.55
C ALA A 128 13.68 8.84 12.46
N LEU A 129 13.47 7.97 13.46
CA LEU A 129 12.33 7.04 13.49
C LEU A 129 10.99 7.77 13.54
N ASP A 130 10.93 8.88 14.27
CA ASP A 130 9.73 9.72 14.39
C ASP A 130 9.40 10.49 13.11
N GLU A 131 10.37 10.78 12.25
CA GLU A 131 10.13 11.33 10.92
C GLU A 131 9.36 10.33 10.03
N LEU A 132 9.75 9.05 10.09
CA LEU A 132 9.06 8.00 9.35
C LEU A 132 7.65 7.73 9.93
N ASP A 133 7.54 7.63 11.25
CA ASP A 133 6.25 7.44 11.93
C ASP A 133 5.26 8.55 11.57
N TYR A 134 5.73 9.81 11.60
CA TYR A 134 4.91 10.94 11.20
C TYR A 134 4.48 10.85 9.72
N ALA A 135 5.41 10.53 8.82
CA ALA A 135 5.12 10.43 7.39
C ALA A 135 4.08 9.34 7.08
N PHE A 136 4.19 8.17 7.72
CA PHE A 136 3.21 7.09 7.57
C PHE A 136 1.85 7.46 8.17
N LYS A 137 1.82 8.02 9.37
CA LYS A 137 0.57 8.44 10.01
C LYS A 137 -0.18 9.46 9.18
N GLU A 138 0.49 10.51 8.70
CA GLU A 138 -0.12 11.54 7.87
C GLU A 138 -0.75 10.96 6.60
N GLN A 139 -0.05 10.04 5.91
CA GLN A 139 -0.58 9.35 4.75
C GLN A 139 -1.79 8.49 5.09
N MET A 140 -1.67 7.66 6.13
CA MET A 140 -2.71 6.72 6.53
C MET A 140 -3.96 7.40 7.08
N GLU A 141 -3.83 8.50 7.82
CA GLU A 141 -4.97 9.32 8.26
C GLU A 141 -5.76 9.87 7.07
N ALA A 142 -5.07 10.33 6.02
CA ALA A 142 -5.72 10.80 4.81
C ALA A 142 -6.42 9.66 4.05
N LEU A 143 -5.81 8.48 3.96
CA LEU A 143 -6.43 7.28 3.37
C LEU A 143 -7.68 6.85 4.15
N LEU A 144 -7.63 6.86 5.49
CA LEU A 144 -8.79 6.61 6.35
C LEU A 144 -9.92 7.61 6.10
N ALA A 145 -9.59 8.90 6.02
CA ALA A 145 -10.57 9.95 5.72
C ALA A 145 -11.20 9.78 4.32
N GLY A 146 -10.45 9.19 3.37
CA GLY A 146 -10.93 8.81 2.05
C GLY A 146 -11.80 7.56 2.05
N GLY A 147 -11.70 6.71 3.09
CA GLY A 147 -12.56 5.56 3.33
C GLY A 147 -12.03 4.25 2.75
N VAL A 148 -10.78 3.90 2.99
CA VAL A 148 -10.21 2.58 2.68
C VAL A 148 -10.78 1.50 3.59
N ASP A 149 -10.80 0.25 3.13
CA ASP A 149 -11.31 -0.91 3.86
C ASP A 149 -10.18 -1.65 4.63
N LEU A 150 -8.93 -1.51 4.20
CA LEU A 150 -7.73 -2.06 4.82
C LEU A 150 -6.49 -1.23 4.44
N PHE A 151 -5.37 -1.47 5.11
CA PHE A 151 -4.06 -0.96 4.70
C PHE A 151 -3.25 -2.06 4.00
N MET A 152 -2.65 -1.71 2.87
CA MET A 152 -1.67 -2.50 2.14
C MET A 152 -0.30 -1.83 2.26
N ILE A 153 0.48 -2.22 3.27
CA ILE A 153 1.87 -1.81 3.43
C ILE A 153 2.68 -2.74 2.55
N GLU A 154 3.28 -2.23 1.47
CA GLU A 154 3.79 -3.08 0.40
C GLU A 154 5.21 -2.71 -0.05
N THR A 155 5.89 -3.70 -0.67
CA THR A 155 7.21 -3.53 -1.30
C THR A 155 8.28 -3.06 -0.30
N MET A 156 8.12 -3.41 0.95
CA MET A 156 9.06 -3.03 2.01
C MET A 156 10.35 -3.83 1.89
N SER A 157 11.48 -3.19 2.21
CA SER A 157 12.81 -3.82 2.23
C SER A 157 13.50 -3.74 3.58
N SER A 158 13.08 -2.81 4.43
CA SER A 158 13.56 -2.65 5.80
C SER A 158 12.57 -3.22 6.79
N LEU A 159 13.04 -4.09 7.68
CA LEU A 159 12.22 -4.63 8.78
C LEU A 159 11.80 -3.54 9.75
N GLU A 160 12.71 -2.63 10.06
CA GLU A 160 12.46 -1.55 11.00
C GLU A 160 11.44 -0.56 10.43
N GLU A 161 11.58 -0.15 9.17
CA GLU A 161 10.61 0.70 8.49
C GLU A 161 9.24 0.01 8.39
N THR A 162 9.21 -1.30 8.12
CA THR A 162 7.97 -2.09 8.11
C THR A 162 7.30 -2.06 9.48
N ALA A 163 8.06 -2.25 10.56
CA ALA A 163 7.54 -2.19 11.92
C ALA A 163 6.93 -0.82 12.26
N ILE A 164 7.58 0.27 11.85
CA ILE A 164 7.08 1.64 12.05
C ILE A 164 5.75 1.82 11.31
N ALA A 165 5.69 1.44 10.03
CA ALA A 165 4.47 1.56 9.23
C ALA A 165 3.30 0.74 9.81
N VAL A 166 3.56 -0.50 10.25
CA VAL A 166 2.54 -1.35 10.88
C VAL A 166 2.02 -0.74 12.19
N ARG A 167 2.93 -0.27 13.06
CA ARG A 167 2.54 0.41 14.31
C ARG A 167 1.78 1.71 14.05
N ALA A 168 2.16 2.47 13.04
CA ALA A 168 1.43 3.66 12.62
C ALA A 168 -0.03 3.29 12.25
N ALA A 169 -0.23 2.28 11.40
CA ALA A 169 -1.57 1.81 11.02
C ALA A 169 -2.40 1.36 12.25
N ARG A 170 -1.79 0.57 13.15
CA ARG A 170 -2.45 0.08 14.38
C ARG A 170 -2.83 1.19 15.34
N SER A 171 -2.01 2.24 15.44
CA SER A 171 -2.29 3.40 16.30
C SER A 171 -3.50 4.22 15.83
N LEU A 172 -3.80 4.19 14.53
CA LEU A 172 -4.84 5.01 13.90
C LEU A 172 -6.19 4.29 13.77
N SER A 173 -6.19 2.96 13.60
CA SER A 173 -7.43 2.24 13.33
C SER A 173 -7.38 0.76 13.68
N LYS A 174 -8.55 0.10 13.60
CA LYS A 174 -8.72 -1.35 13.69
C LYS A 174 -8.93 -2.01 12.33
N LEU A 175 -8.68 -1.30 11.25
CA LEU A 175 -8.75 -1.88 9.91
C LEU A 175 -7.70 -3.00 9.75
N PRO A 176 -7.98 -4.00 8.91
CA PRO A 176 -7.00 -5.01 8.56
C PRO A 176 -5.72 -4.40 8.00
N VAL A 177 -4.59 -4.98 8.38
CA VAL A 177 -3.26 -4.57 7.90
C VAL A 177 -2.62 -5.76 7.20
N VAL A 178 -2.31 -5.59 5.92
CA VAL A 178 -1.46 -6.48 5.13
C VAL A 178 -0.08 -5.86 5.06
N ALA A 179 0.97 -6.62 5.34
CA ALA A 179 2.35 -6.17 5.18
C ALA A 179 3.10 -7.09 4.21
N GLN A 180 3.68 -6.50 3.17
CA GLN A 180 4.38 -7.21 2.11
C GLN A 180 5.81 -6.69 1.96
N LEU A 181 6.76 -7.62 1.86
CA LEU A 181 8.15 -7.32 1.64
C LEU A 181 8.58 -7.76 0.24
N SER A 182 9.60 -7.10 -0.29
CA SER A 182 10.19 -7.44 -1.58
C SER A 182 11.50 -8.20 -1.38
N PHE A 183 11.60 -9.39 -2.01
CA PHE A 183 12.76 -10.25 -1.95
C PHE A 183 13.42 -10.40 -3.32
N SER A 184 14.75 -10.48 -3.33
CA SER A 184 15.53 -10.85 -4.51
C SER A 184 15.45 -12.35 -4.80
N VAL A 185 16.02 -12.78 -5.93
CA VAL A 185 16.14 -14.20 -6.28
C VAL A 185 16.96 -15.00 -5.28
N GLU A 186 17.85 -14.35 -4.53
CA GLU A 186 18.69 -14.95 -3.49
C GLU A 186 17.96 -15.10 -2.15
N GLY A 187 16.68 -14.69 -2.06
CA GLY A 187 15.87 -14.84 -0.86
C GLY A 187 16.12 -13.80 0.23
N HIS A 188 16.65 -12.63 -0.13
CA HIS A 188 16.87 -11.52 0.81
C HIS A 188 16.13 -10.26 0.35
N THR A 189 15.72 -9.42 1.30
CA THR A 189 15.31 -8.05 0.96
C THR A 189 16.53 -7.23 0.50
N LEU A 190 16.32 -6.05 -0.07
CA LEU A 190 17.40 -5.14 -0.47
C LEU A 190 18.37 -4.82 0.68
N LEU A 191 17.89 -4.81 1.91
CA LEU A 191 18.70 -4.57 3.12
C LEU A 191 19.18 -5.87 3.80
N GLY A 192 19.05 -7.03 3.13
CA GLY A 192 19.62 -8.28 3.56
C GLY A 192 18.78 -9.11 4.54
N ALA A 193 17.54 -8.71 4.83
CA ALA A 193 16.67 -9.47 5.71
C ALA A 193 16.18 -10.77 5.04
N THR A 194 16.15 -11.86 5.80
CA THR A 194 15.65 -13.18 5.38
C THR A 194 14.17 -13.36 5.77
N PRO A 195 13.48 -14.37 5.22
CA PRO A 195 12.13 -14.73 5.67
C PRO A 195 12.04 -15.04 7.17
N GLU A 196 13.09 -15.64 7.75
CA GLU A 196 13.19 -15.94 9.18
C GLU A 196 13.27 -14.64 10.01
N ASP A 197 13.95 -13.62 9.49
CA ASP A 197 13.99 -12.30 10.14
C ASP A 197 12.61 -11.65 10.15
N VAL A 198 11.85 -11.78 9.05
CA VAL A 198 10.46 -11.33 8.98
C VAL A 198 9.59 -12.07 10.00
N ALA A 199 9.73 -13.38 10.09
CA ALA A 199 8.97 -14.17 11.09
C ALA A 199 9.28 -13.75 12.54
N ARG A 200 10.55 -13.39 12.81
CA ARG A 200 10.94 -12.81 14.12
C ARG A 200 10.29 -11.46 14.34
N LEU A 201 10.34 -10.56 13.36
CA LEU A 201 9.70 -9.25 13.45
C LEU A 201 8.21 -9.36 13.80
N ILE A 202 7.46 -10.23 13.10
CA ILE A 202 6.02 -10.41 13.34
C ILE A 202 5.78 -10.89 14.77
N ARG A 203 6.56 -11.85 15.26
CA ARG A 203 6.46 -12.31 16.64
C ARG A 203 6.76 -11.19 17.65
N ASP A 204 7.76 -10.35 17.37
CA ASP A 204 8.21 -9.28 18.25
C ASP A 204 7.24 -8.08 18.25
N LEU A 205 6.45 -7.91 17.19
CA LEU A 205 5.35 -6.95 17.11
C LEU A 205 4.17 -7.35 18.02
N GLY A 206 3.99 -8.63 18.32
CA GLY A 206 2.95 -9.11 19.24
C GLY A 206 1.54 -8.69 18.81
N GLU A 207 0.85 -7.93 19.65
CA GLU A 207 -0.51 -7.45 19.36
C GLU A 207 -0.58 -6.43 18.22
N ASP A 208 0.53 -5.77 17.90
CA ASP A 208 0.63 -4.84 16.77
C ASP A 208 0.92 -5.56 15.44
N ALA A 209 1.15 -6.87 15.43
CA ALA A 209 1.46 -7.61 14.21
C ALA A 209 0.43 -7.37 13.10
N PRO A 210 0.83 -7.38 11.81
CA PRO A 210 -0.12 -7.30 10.70
C PRO A 210 -1.01 -8.54 10.69
N ASP A 211 -2.24 -8.42 10.15
CA ASP A 211 -3.17 -9.54 10.03
C ASP A 211 -2.75 -10.53 8.93
N VAL A 212 -2.07 -10.01 7.92
CA VAL A 212 -1.58 -10.78 6.77
C VAL A 212 -0.16 -10.35 6.46
N ILE A 213 0.69 -11.34 6.17
CA ILE A 213 2.06 -11.13 5.68
C ILE A 213 2.20 -11.69 4.27
N GLY A 214 2.97 -11.03 3.43
CA GLY A 214 3.15 -11.46 2.05
C GLY A 214 4.43 -10.97 1.41
N ILE A 215 4.55 -11.27 0.14
CA ILE A 215 5.66 -10.87 -0.73
C ILE A 215 5.07 -10.26 -2.00
N ASN A 216 5.67 -9.16 -2.47
CA ASN A 216 5.30 -8.54 -3.74
C ASN A 216 6.52 -7.92 -4.43
N CYS A 217 6.37 -7.54 -5.71
CA CYS A 217 7.36 -6.79 -6.50
C CYS A 217 8.80 -7.32 -6.40
N GLY A 218 8.99 -8.62 -6.33
CA GLY A 218 10.31 -9.25 -6.31
C GLY A 218 10.73 -9.76 -7.69
N ALA A 219 11.49 -10.82 -7.69
CA ALA A 219 12.04 -11.48 -8.89
C ALA A 219 11.00 -12.29 -9.69
N GLY A 220 9.71 -12.10 -9.44
CA GLY A 220 8.60 -12.83 -10.05
C GLY A 220 8.24 -14.11 -9.31
N PRO A 221 7.19 -14.85 -9.77
CA PRO A 221 6.64 -15.96 -9.01
C PRO A 221 7.57 -17.17 -8.89
N GLY A 222 8.44 -17.41 -9.86
CA GLY A 222 9.34 -18.57 -9.84
C GLY A 222 10.28 -18.63 -8.65
N PRO A 223 11.01 -17.55 -8.31
CA PRO A 223 11.90 -17.51 -7.13
C PRO A 223 11.17 -17.42 -5.77
N VAL A 224 9.86 -17.11 -5.77
CA VAL A 224 9.06 -16.98 -4.55
C VAL A 224 8.58 -18.33 -4.03
N PHE A 225 8.57 -19.36 -4.89
CA PHE A 225 8.23 -20.75 -4.58
C PHE A 225 9.47 -21.63 -4.56
#